data_78194b181b802eec143ba7802628ffc8
#
_entry.id   78194b181b802eec143ba7802628ffc8
#
_cell.length_a   1.000
_cell.length_b   1.000
_cell.length_c   1.000
_cell.angle_alpha   90.00
_cell.angle_beta   90.00
_cell.angle_gamma   90.00
#
_symmetry.space_group_name_H-M   'P 1'
#
loop_
_entity.id
_entity.type
_entity.pdbx_description
1 polymer ?
#
loop_
_entity_poly.entity_id
_entity_poly.type
_entity_poly.pdbx_seq_one_letter_code
_entity_poly.pdbx_strand_id
1 'polypeptide(L)'
;MRDDEWISLLTEVSSFCTIDDISILNMDDIFVVSGMQRRNTQQNTNLHHYYVELFYTVIDMQLQELNNHFSKANTNLLFCMACLNPHDSFVAFDKENLIHLTKFYPSDFLGTDILALDSQLQNYIFVMRNNDLFLELQGVSELTEKLVNTGKHETYLLVYLLVKLVLTIPVTTAIVERSFSTMKYIKK
;
A
#
# COMPACT_ATOMS: atom_id res chain seq x y z
N MET A 1 0.02 22.61 10.08
CA MET A 1 0.62 21.35 9.57
C MET A 1 1.37 21.57 8.26
N ARG A 2 0.71 21.82 7.11
CA ARG A 2 1.46 22.06 5.85
C ARG A 2 2.39 23.28 5.89
N ASP A 3 1.97 24.35 6.54
CA ASP A 3 2.78 25.58 6.66
C ASP A 3 4.00 25.41 7.56
N ASP A 4 3.87 24.63 8.61
CA ASP A 4 4.98 24.31 9.54
C ASP A 4 6.05 23.46 8.84
N GLU A 5 5.63 22.53 7.99
CA GLU A 5 6.53 21.69 7.19
C GLU A 5 7.28 22.50 6.12
N TRP A 6 6.61 23.50 5.52
CA TRP A 6 7.25 24.43 4.60
C TRP A 6 8.35 25.25 5.27
N ILE A 7 8.07 25.80 6.46
CA ILE A 7 9.05 26.55 7.24
C ILE A 7 10.25 25.68 7.62
N SER A 8 10.00 24.44 8.03
CA SER A 8 11.06 23.49 8.33
C SER A 8 11.94 23.19 7.12
N LEU A 9 11.31 22.93 5.96
CA LEU A 9 12.01 22.72 4.70
C LEU A 9 12.88 23.92 4.29
N LEU A 10 12.35 25.13 4.38
CA LEU A 10 13.11 26.34 4.08
C LEU A 10 14.32 26.50 5.00
N THR A 11 14.18 26.15 6.28
CA THR A 11 15.27 26.21 7.25
C THR A 11 16.37 25.22 6.90
N GLU A 12 16.01 23.99 6.53
CA GLU A 12 16.96 22.96 6.10
C GLU A 12 17.70 23.36 4.81
N VAL A 13 16.94 23.84 3.81
CA VAL A 13 17.52 24.30 2.54
C VAL A 13 18.46 25.48 2.76
N SER A 14 18.08 26.46 3.61
CA SER A 14 18.92 27.61 3.92
C SER A 14 20.21 27.19 4.63
N SER A 15 20.13 26.23 5.53
CA SER A 15 21.31 25.67 6.22
C SER A 15 22.25 24.97 5.23
N PHE A 16 21.70 24.17 4.33
CA PHE A 16 22.45 23.50 3.27
C PHE A 16 23.15 24.54 2.37
N CYS A 17 22.42 25.54 1.88
CA CYS A 17 22.99 26.60 1.04
C CYS A 17 24.13 27.34 1.74
N THR A 18 24.02 27.58 3.05
CA THR A 18 25.05 28.24 3.83
C THR A 18 26.32 27.39 3.96
N ILE A 19 26.17 26.08 4.12
CA ILE A 19 27.31 25.13 4.22
C ILE A 19 28.09 25.05 2.91
N ASP A 20 27.37 25.04 1.79
CA ASP A 20 27.95 24.85 0.44
C ASP A 20 28.24 26.18 -0.30
N ASP A 21 28.19 27.32 0.40
CA ASP A 21 28.43 28.67 -0.13
C ASP A 21 27.54 29.02 -1.34
N ILE A 22 26.28 28.55 -1.29
CA ILE A 22 25.25 28.84 -2.30
C ILE A 22 24.42 30.03 -1.87
N SER A 23 24.16 30.98 -2.78
CA SER A 23 23.32 32.12 -2.48
C SER A 23 21.88 31.72 -2.17
N ILE A 24 21.37 32.13 -1.02
CA ILE A 24 19.98 31.88 -0.60
C ILE A 24 19.06 32.78 -1.41
N LEU A 25 18.04 32.20 -2.03
CA LEU A 25 17.02 32.92 -2.78
C LEU A 25 16.10 33.69 -1.84
N ASN A 26 15.88 34.96 -2.17
CA ASN A 26 14.86 35.75 -1.49
C ASN A 26 13.47 35.34 -2.02
N MET A 27 12.58 34.93 -1.12
CA MET A 27 11.24 34.43 -1.47
C MET A 27 10.29 35.51 -1.96
N ASP A 28 10.56 36.80 -1.63
CA ASP A 28 9.75 37.91 -2.08
C ASP A 28 10.13 38.42 -3.47
N ASP A 29 11.28 37.99 -4.00
CA ASP A 29 11.71 38.38 -5.33
C ASP A 29 10.88 37.69 -6.42
N ILE A 30 10.82 38.35 -7.60
CA ILE A 30 10.10 37.84 -8.76
C ILE A 30 10.82 36.60 -9.30
N PHE A 31 10.07 35.49 -9.45
CA PHE A 31 10.57 34.29 -10.07
C PHE A 31 10.90 34.52 -11.55
N VAL A 32 12.14 34.24 -11.95
CA VAL A 32 12.62 34.37 -13.33
C VAL A 32 13.08 33.03 -13.86
N VAL A 33 12.40 32.54 -14.90
CA VAL A 33 12.83 31.33 -15.62
C VAL A 33 14.06 31.68 -16.45
N SER A 34 15.16 31.00 -16.17
CA SER A 34 16.41 31.17 -16.94
C SER A 34 16.16 30.75 -18.41
N GLY A 35 16.44 31.67 -19.34
CA GLY A 35 16.35 31.42 -20.79
C GLY A 35 15.03 31.82 -21.48
N MET A 36 14.00 32.29 -20.76
CA MET A 36 12.79 32.84 -21.37
C MET A 36 12.80 34.39 -21.37
N GLN A 37 12.60 34.98 -22.56
CA GLN A 37 12.35 36.41 -22.64
C GLN A 37 10.99 36.76 -22.01
N ARG A 38 10.99 37.85 -21.17
CA ARG A 38 9.79 38.37 -20.52
C ARG A 38 8.70 38.73 -21.54
N ARG A 39 7.79 37.82 -21.78
CA ARG A 39 6.50 38.12 -22.38
C ARG A 39 5.45 38.02 -21.30
N ASN A 40 4.94 39.22 -20.87
CA ASN A 40 3.69 39.50 -20.15
C ASN A 40 3.03 38.31 -19.37
N THR A 41 3.79 37.56 -18.63
CA THR A 41 3.31 36.54 -17.73
C THR A 41 3.13 37.13 -16.35
N GLN A 42 2.11 36.73 -15.65
CA GLN A 42 1.82 37.08 -14.26
C GLN A 42 3.12 36.98 -13.44
N GLN A 43 3.52 38.07 -12.81
CA GLN A 43 4.78 38.11 -12.06
C GLN A 43 4.60 37.39 -10.72
N ASN A 44 4.83 36.08 -10.73
CA ASN A 44 4.81 35.26 -9.52
C ASN A 44 6.12 35.52 -8.73
N THR A 45 6.02 35.56 -7.42
CA THR A 45 7.20 35.60 -6.55
C THR A 45 7.84 34.23 -6.44
N ASN A 46 9.09 34.17 -6.02
CA ASN A 46 9.76 32.89 -5.70
C ASN A 46 8.94 32.10 -4.66
N LEU A 47 8.37 32.77 -3.66
CA LEU A 47 7.48 32.14 -2.70
C LEU A 47 6.31 31.45 -3.39
N HIS A 48 5.60 32.15 -4.29
CA HIS A 48 4.47 31.55 -5.00
C HIS A 48 4.89 30.33 -5.82
N HIS A 49 5.99 30.44 -6.56
CA HIS A 49 6.49 29.38 -7.40
C HIS A 49 6.91 28.13 -6.58
N TYR A 50 7.76 28.31 -5.58
CA TYR A 50 8.28 27.17 -4.81
C TYR A 50 7.27 26.62 -3.81
N TYR A 51 6.44 27.46 -3.21
CA TYR A 51 5.46 27.03 -2.23
C TYR A 51 4.18 26.50 -2.88
N VAL A 52 3.56 27.28 -3.78
CA VAL A 52 2.25 26.89 -4.35
C VAL A 52 2.43 25.94 -5.54
N GLU A 53 3.27 26.31 -6.51
CA GLU A 53 3.38 25.53 -7.75
C GLU A 53 4.22 24.25 -7.58
N LEU A 54 5.25 24.27 -6.72
CA LEU A 54 6.12 23.11 -6.54
C LEU A 54 5.76 22.28 -5.31
N PHE A 55 5.84 22.85 -4.11
CA PHE A 55 5.68 22.14 -2.85
C PHE A 55 4.28 21.52 -2.72
N TYR A 56 3.22 22.31 -2.93
CA TYR A 56 1.85 21.75 -2.89
C TYR A 56 1.61 20.73 -3.99
N THR A 57 2.10 20.97 -5.20
CA THR A 57 1.93 20.01 -6.31
C THR A 57 2.60 18.67 -5.99
N VAL A 58 3.82 18.69 -5.43
CA VAL A 58 4.51 17.46 -5.03
C VAL A 58 3.77 16.74 -3.92
N ILE A 59 3.29 17.46 -2.89
CA ILE A 59 2.50 16.85 -1.81
C ILE A 59 1.20 16.25 -2.35
N ASP A 60 0.48 16.99 -3.20
CA ASP A 60 -0.79 16.52 -3.74
C ASP A 60 -0.59 15.29 -4.65
N MET A 61 0.49 15.26 -5.45
CA MET A 61 0.87 14.06 -6.21
C MET A 61 1.18 12.86 -5.30
N GLN A 62 1.93 13.07 -4.22
CA GLN A 62 2.23 12.00 -3.26
C GLN A 62 0.98 11.53 -2.53
N LEU A 63 0.09 12.43 -2.13
CA LEU A 63 -1.18 12.08 -1.50
C LEU A 63 -2.10 11.32 -2.47
N GLN A 64 -2.15 11.73 -3.73
CA GLN A 64 -2.90 11.04 -4.76
C GLN A 64 -2.37 9.63 -4.98
N GLU A 65 -1.04 9.47 -5.05
CA GLU A 65 -0.40 8.17 -5.18
C GLU A 65 -0.68 7.28 -3.96
N LEU A 66 -0.59 7.83 -2.75
CA LEU A 66 -0.95 7.14 -1.51
C LEU A 66 -2.43 6.70 -1.53
N ASN A 67 -3.34 7.59 -1.92
CA ASN A 67 -4.76 7.26 -2.02
C ASN A 67 -5.05 6.20 -3.08
N ASN A 68 -4.30 6.17 -4.19
CA ASN A 68 -4.40 5.13 -5.20
C ASN A 68 -3.93 3.78 -4.65
N HIS A 69 -2.83 3.77 -3.88
CA HIS A 69 -2.33 2.56 -3.22
C HIS A 69 -3.24 2.06 -2.11
N PHE A 70 -3.78 2.97 -1.29
CA PHE A 70 -4.72 2.66 -0.20
C PHE A 70 -6.18 2.92 -0.59
N SER A 71 -6.54 2.62 -1.84
CA SER A 71 -7.93 2.66 -2.25
C SER A 71 -8.79 1.75 -1.36
N LYS A 72 -10.09 2.04 -1.27
CA LYS A 72 -11.03 1.21 -0.49
C LYS A 72 -10.97 -0.27 -0.89
N ALA A 73 -10.73 -0.54 -2.17
CA ALA A 73 -10.55 -1.91 -2.68
C ALA A 73 -9.29 -2.57 -2.09
N ASN A 74 -8.14 -1.88 -2.13
CA ASN A 74 -6.88 -2.40 -1.59
C ASN A 74 -6.95 -2.59 -0.07
N THR A 75 -7.59 -1.67 0.65
CA THR A 75 -7.83 -1.79 2.09
C THR A 75 -8.68 -3.02 2.42
N ASN A 76 -9.75 -3.25 1.68
CA ASN A 76 -10.57 -4.46 1.84
C ASN A 76 -9.77 -5.74 1.56
N LEU A 77 -8.89 -5.73 0.55
CA LEU A 77 -8.01 -6.86 0.27
C LEU A 77 -7.06 -7.16 1.46
N LEU A 78 -6.48 -6.12 2.06
CA LEU A 78 -5.63 -6.27 3.25
C LEU A 78 -6.40 -6.84 4.44
N PHE A 79 -7.64 -6.40 4.67
CA PHE A 79 -8.51 -7.01 5.70
C PHE A 79 -8.78 -8.49 5.42
N CYS A 80 -9.06 -8.85 4.18
CA CYS A 80 -9.27 -10.24 3.79
C CYS A 80 -8.02 -11.10 4.00
N MET A 81 -6.83 -10.53 3.76
CA MET A 81 -5.55 -11.19 4.09
C MET A 81 -5.44 -11.49 5.58
N ALA A 82 -5.79 -10.53 6.44
CA ALA A 82 -5.78 -10.73 7.88
C ALA A 82 -6.74 -11.83 8.31
N CYS A 83 -7.90 -11.97 7.65
CA CYS A 83 -8.88 -13.01 7.94
C CYS A 83 -8.37 -14.45 7.68
N LEU A 84 -7.41 -14.64 6.78
CA LEU A 84 -6.80 -15.95 6.50
C LEU A 84 -5.52 -16.20 7.30
N ASN A 85 -5.08 -15.24 8.11
CA ASN A 85 -3.89 -15.41 8.92
C ASN A 85 -4.15 -16.44 10.03
N PRO A 86 -3.36 -17.53 10.13
CA PRO A 86 -3.53 -18.55 11.15
C PRO A 86 -3.09 -18.13 12.56
N HIS A 87 -2.42 -16.98 12.68
CA HIS A 87 -1.95 -16.44 13.96
C HIS A 87 -3.08 -16.43 15.01
N ASP A 88 -2.74 -16.77 16.25
CA ASP A 88 -3.70 -16.85 17.37
C ASP A 88 -4.94 -17.68 17.07
N SER A 89 -4.75 -18.86 16.47
CA SER A 89 -5.84 -19.79 16.13
C SER A 89 -6.92 -19.17 15.24
N PHE A 90 -6.49 -18.37 14.26
CA PHE A 90 -7.38 -17.68 13.32
C PHE A 90 -8.34 -16.69 14.01
N VAL A 91 -7.87 -15.95 15.00
CA VAL A 91 -8.70 -14.98 15.74
C VAL A 91 -9.36 -13.96 14.82
N ALA A 92 -8.67 -13.53 13.77
CA ALA A 92 -9.16 -12.54 12.79
C ALA A 92 -10.07 -13.15 11.70
N PHE A 93 -10.37 -14.45 11.76
CA PHE A 93 -11.16 -15.10 10.73
C PHE A 93 -12.57 -14.50 10.63
N ASP A 94 -12.89 -14.00 9.45
CA ASP A 94 -14.21 -13.46 9.11
C ASP A 94 -14.66 -14.02 7.75
N LYS A 95 -15.67 -14.87 7.80
CA LYS A 95 -16.22 -15.56 6.62
C LYS A 95 -16.83 -14.58 5.61
N GLU A 96 -17.54 -13.56 6.10
CA GLU A 96 -18.24 -12.61 5.23
C GLU A 96 -17.25 -11.74 4.43
N ASN A 97 -16.17 -11.31 5.08
CA ASN A 97 -15.11 -10.57 4.43
C ASN A 97 -14.40 -11.43 3.36
N LEU A 98 -14.18 -12.72 3.63
CA LEU A 98 -13.59 -13.64 2.66
C LEU A 98 -14.49 -13.87 1.45
N ILE A 99 -15.79 -14.01 1.66
CA ILE A 99 -16.76 -14.08 0.56
C ILE A 99 -16.82 -12.75 -0.20
N HIS A 100 -16.70 -11.63 0.49
CA HIS A 100 -16.65 -10.32 -0.15
C HIS A 100 -15.41 -10.17 -1.07
N LEU A 101 -14.28 -10.77 -0.68
CA LEU A 101 -13.06 -10.81 -1.50
C LEU A 101 -13.30 -11.41 -2.89
N THR A 102 -14.10 -12.47 -2.98
CA THR A 102 -14.37 -13.15 -4.27
C THR A 102 -15.05 -12.25 -5.29
N LYS A 103 -15.79 -11.22 -4.84
CA LYS A 103 -16.45 -10.26 -5.73
C LYS A 103 -15.48 -9.40 -6.53
N PHE A 104 -14.24 -9.26 -6.07
CA PHE A 104 -13.19 -8.56 -6.80
C PHE A 104 -12.52 -9.43 -7.87
N TYR A 105 -12.77 -10.74 -7.83
CA TYR A 105 -12.15 -11.73 -8.72
C TYR A 105 -13.20 -12.63 -9.39
N PRO A 106 -14.12 -12.06 -10.18
CA PRO A 106 -15.23 -12.82 -10.79
C PRO A 106 -14.78 -13.84 -11.84
N SER A 107 -13.53 -13.71 -12.34
CA SER A 107 -12.93 -14.69 -13.25
C SER A 107 -12.55 -15.99 -12.55
N ASP A 108 -12.20 -15.92 -11.27
CA ASP A 108 -11.70 -17.06 -10.49
C ASP A 108 -12.81 -17.70 -9.64
N PHE A 109 -13.88 -16.95 -9.34
CA PHE A 109 -15.02 -17.41 -8.53
C PHE A 109 -16.34 -17.17 -9.26
N LEU A 110 -16.94 -18.25 -9.75
CA LEU A 110 -18.27 -18.20 -10.35
C LEU A 110 -19.36 -18.08 -9.27
N GLY A 111 -20.55 -17.65 -9.64
CA GLY A 111 -21.65 -17.49 -8.68
C GLY A 111 -22.01 -18.76 -7.91
N THR A 112 -21.86 -19.94 -8.53
CA THR A 112 -22.03 -21.26 -7.90
C THR A 112 -20.93 -21.56 -6.87
N ASP A 113 -19.70 -21.09 -7.12
CA ASP A 113 -18.56 -21.33 -6.24
C ASP A 113 -18.68 -20.56 -4.93
N ILE A 114 -19.36 -19.42 -4.94
CA ILE A 114 -19.59 -18.59 -3.73
C ILE A 114 -20.42 -19.35 -2.69
N LEU A 115 -21.45 -20.11 -3.12
CA LEU A 115 -22.26 -20.92 -2.21
C LEU A 115 -21.46 -22.11 -1.66
N ALA A 116 -20.68 -22.74 -2.52
CA ALA A 116 -19.80 -23.84 -2.12
C ALA A 116 -18.68 -23.36 -1.18
N LEU A 117 -18.12 -22.16 -1.45
CA LEU A 117 -17.12 -21.53 -0.61
C LEU A 117 -17.63 -21.21 0.80
N ASP A 118 -18.87 -20.72 0.91
CA ASP A 118 -19.50 -20.45 2.22
C ASP A 118 -19.49 -21.70 3.12
N SER A 119 -19.89 -22.83 2.57
CA SER A 119 -19.89 -24.10 3.28
C SER A 119 -18.46 -24.62 3.55
N GLN A 120 -17.54 -24.44 2.57
CA GLN A 120 -16.14 -24.81 2.77
C GLN A 120 -15.47 -24.00 3.86
N LEU A 121 -15.67 -22.69 3.91
CA LEU A 121 -15.08 -21.81 4.94
C LEU A 121 -15.55 -22.17 6.34
N GLN A 122 -16.83 -22.54 6.48
CA GLN A 122 -17.39 -22.93 7.78
C GLN A 122 -16.76 -24.24 8.30
N ASN A 123 -16.63 -25.24 7.43
CA ASN A 123 -15.97 -26.50 7.77
C ASN A 123 -14.46 -26.31 7.97
N TYR A 124 -13.84 -25.53 7.11
CA TYR A 124 -12.41 -25.22 7.16
C TYR A 124 -12.01 -24.65 8.52
N ILE A 125 -12.64 -23.56 8.96
CA ILE A 125 -12.27 -22.93 10.22
C ILE A 125 -12.46 -23.85 11.42
N PHE A 126 -13.53 -24.64 11.42
CA PHE A 126 -13.77 -25.62 12.48
C PHE A 126 -12.65 -26.67 12.52
N VAL A 127 -12.27 -27.23 11.39
CA VAL A 127 -11.21 -28.25 11.31
C VAL A 127 -9.85 -27.66 11.65
N MET A 128 -9.53 -26.45 11.18
CA MET A 128 -8.22 -25.82 11.44
C MET A 128 -8.04 -25.49 12.92
N ARG A 129 -9.04 -24.95 13.56
CA ARG A 129 -8.99 -24.61 15.00
C ARG A 129 -8.91 -25.81 15.92
N ASN A 130 -9.36 -26.98 15.47
CA ASN A 130 -9.33 -28.23 16.25
C ASN A 130 -8.18 -29.16 15.85
N ASN A 131 -7.21 -28.68 15.09
CA ASN A 131 -6.09 -29.50 14.63
C ASN A 131 -4.77 -28.86 15.05
N ASP A 132 -4.06 -29.50 15.96
CA ASP A 132 -2.80 -29.04 16.54
C ASP A 132 -1.75 -28.68 15.49
N LEU A 133 -1.79 -29.30 14.31
CA LEU A 133 -0.86 -29.02 13.21
C LEU A 133 -1.01 -27.60 12.63
N PHE A 134 -2.09 -26.90 12.91
CA PHE A 134 -2.42 -25.58 12.39
C PHE A 134 -2.42 -24.47 13.47
N LEU A 135 -2.31 -24.84 14.75
CA LEU A 135 -2.41 -23.88 15.86
C LEU A 135 -1.12 -23.03 16.03
N GLU A 136 0.03 -23.54 15.62
CA GLU A 136 1.33 -22.87 15.81
C GLU A 136 1.79 -22.06 14.61
N LEU A 137 0.98 -21.99 13.55
CA LEU A 137 1.34 -21.30 12.31
C LEU A 137 1.34 -19.79 12.51
N GLN A 138 2.39 -19.11 12.01
CA GLN A 138 2.58 -17.68 12.19
C GLN A 138 2.11 -16.85 10.99
N GLY A 139 1.89 -17.49 9.83
CA GLY A 139 1.55 -16.74 8.63
C GLY A 139 0.90 -17.58 7.52
N VAL A 140 0.37 -16.85 6.53
CA VAL A 140 -0.35 -17.46 5.38
C VAL A 140 0.57 -18.36 4.53
N SER A 141 1.87 -18.07 4.47
CA SER A 141 2.84 -18.90 3.74
C SER A 141 2.99 -20.27 4.37
N GLU A 142 3.15 -20.33 5.70
CA GLU A 142 3.22 -21.59 6.45
C GLU A 142 1.90 -22.37 6.36
N LEU A 143 0.78 -21.65 6.42
CA LEU A 143 -0.56 -22.22 6.21
C LEU A 143 -0.66 -22.91 4.85
N THR A 144 -0.18 -22.25 3.80
CA THR A 144 -0.21 -22.79 2.44
C THR A 144 0.59 -24.08 2.33
N GLU A 145 1.82 -24.07 2.85
CA GLU A 145 2.68 -25.25 2.87
C GLU A 145 2.04 -26.39 3.64
N LYS A 146 1.44 -26.11 4.79
CA LYS A 146 0.79 -27.11 5.63
C LYS A 146 -0.45 -27.69 4.96
N LEU A 147 -1.25 -26.85 4.28
CA LEU A 147 -2.42 -27.31 3.51
C LEU A 147 -2.02 -28.29 2.40
N VAL A 148 -0.91 -28.01 1.70
CA VAL A 148 -0.39 -28.90 0.65
C VAL A 148 0.14 -30.18 1.25
N ASN A 149 0.98 -30.11 2.28
CA ASN A 149 1.61 -31.29 2.91
C ASN A 149 0.59 -32.23 3.56
N THR A 150 -0.56 -31.72 4.00
CA THR A 150 -1.64 -32.52 4.59
C THR A 150 -2.72 -32.94 3.59
N GLY A 151 -2.59 -32.60 2.30
CA GLY A 151 -3.61 -32.87 1.27
C GLY A 151 -4.91 -32.07 1.42
N LYS A 152 -4.99 -31.18 2.40
CA LYS A 152 -6.21 -30.40 2.68
C LYS A 152 -6.51 -29.34 1.60
N HIS A 153 -5.54 -28.99 0.79
CA HIS A 153 -5.73 -28.12 -0.37
C HIS A 153 -6.70 -28.69 -1.40
N GLU A 154 -6.78 -30.02 -1.53
CA GLU A 154 -7.75 -30.69 -2.41
C GLU A 154 -9.16 -30.71 -1.78
N THR A 155 -9.22 -30.91 -0.46
CA THR A 155 -10.50 -30.92 0.27
C THR A 155 -11.16 -29.56 0.30
N TYR A 156 -10.35 -28.49 0.48
CA TYR A 156 -10.80 -27.10 0.58
C TYR A 156 -10.31 -26.29 -0.62
N LEU A 157 -10.65 -26.73 -1.83
CA LEU A 157 -10.12 -26.19 -3.08
C LEU A 157 -10.38 -24.67 -3.23
N LEU A 158 -11.59 -24.21 -2.93
CA LEU A 158 -11.95 -22.79 -3.05
C LEU A 158 -11.28 -21.94 -1.97
N VAL A 159 -11.14 -22.47 -0.75
CA VAL A 159 -10.38 -21.78 0.30
C VAL A 159 -8.91 -21.72 -0.07
N TYR A 160 -8.34 -22.78 -0.64
CA TYR A 160 -6.96 -22.78 -1.12
C TYR A 160 -6.73 -21.79 -2.26
N LEU A 161 -7.74 -21.60 -3.13
CA LEU A 161 -7.71 -20.57 -4.16
C LEU A 161 -7.66 -19.15 -3.54
N LEU A 162 -8.46 -18.88 -2.49
CA LEU A 162 -8.37 -17.64 -1.72
C LEU A 162 -6.99 -17.44 -1.08
N VAL A 163 -6.43 -18.49 -0.49
CA VAL A 163 -5.08 -18.44 0.11
C VAL A 163 -4.03 -18.09 -0.95
N LYS A 164 -4.08 -18.70 -2.13
CA LYS A 164 -3.18 -18.34 -3.25
C LYS A 164 -3.34 -16.88 -3.67
N LEU A 165 -4.56 -16.40 -3.75
CA LEU A 165 -4.87 -15.02 -4.11
C LEU A 165 -4.27 -14.04 -3.10
N VAL A 166 -4.43 -14.31 -1.82
CA VAL A 166 -3.85 -13.54 -0.72
C VAL A 166 -2.33 -13.51 -0.80
N LEU A 167 -1.68 -14.60 -1.15
CA LEU A 167 -0.21 -14.65 -1.32
C LEU A 167 0.30 -13.83 -2.51
N THR A 168 -0.52 -13.57 -3.52
CA THR A 168 -0.12 -12.73 -4.67
C THR A 168 -0.17 -11.23 -4.38
N ILE A 169 -1.01 -10.79 -3.42
CA ILE A 169 -1.19 -9.39 -3.06
C ILE A 169 0.09 -8.74 -2.49
N PRO A 170 0.84 -9.38 -1.55
CA PRO A 170 2.08 -8.81 -1.00
C PRO A 170 3.19 -8.58 -2.03
N VAL A 171 3.19 -9.30 -3.15
CA VAL A 171 4.21 -9.13 -4.20
C VAL A 171 4.13 -7.73 -4.80
N THR A 172 2.93 -7.19 -4.98
CA THR A 172 2.74 -5.84 -5.50
C THR A 172 3.18 -4.78 -4.49
N THR A 173 2.91 -4.96 -3.19
CA THR A 173 3.36 -4.06 -2.13
C THR A 173 4.88 -4.09 -1.96
N ALA A 174 5.49 -5.28 -2.02
CA ALA A 174 6.95 -5.42 -1.94
C ALA A 174 7.69 -4.76 -3.11
N ILE A 175 7.12 -4.76 -4.31
CA ILE A 175 7.67 -4.04 -5.47
C ILE A 175 7.66 -2.54 -5.21
N VAL A 176 6.58 -2.01 -4.65
CA VAL A 176 6.45 -0.60 -4.27
C VAL A 176 7.45 -0.22 -3.18
N GLU A 177 7.57 -1.02 -2.12
CA GLU A 177 8.55 -0.81 -1.05
C GLU A 177 10.00 -0.84 -1.57
N ARG A 178 10.32 -1.73 -2.51
CA ARG A 178 11.65 -1.76 -3.17
C ARG A 178 11.89 -0.50 -3.97
N SER A 179 10.90 0.04 -4.66
CA SER A 179 11.00 1.29 -5.41
C SER A 179 11.29 2.48 -4.48
N PHE A 180 10.63 2.57 -3.32
CA PHE A 180 10.93 3.58 -2.30
C PHE A 180 12.28 3.37 -1.64
N SER A 181 12.69 2.13 -1.40
CA SER A 181 14.01 1.80 -0.85
C SER A 181 15.14 2.20 -1.80
N THR A 182 14.94 2.04 -3.11
CA THR A 182 15.91 2.47 -4.14
C THR A 182 16.04 4.00 -4.20
N MET A 183 14.97 4.75 -3.98
CA MET A 183 15.03 6.22 -3.89
C MET A 183 15.90 6.71 -2.73
N LYS A 184 16.01 5.97 -1.63
CA LYS A 184 16.92 6.28 -0.51
C LYS A 184 18.40 6.28 -0.93
N TYR A 185 18.78 5.51 -1.95
CA TYR A 185 20.16 5.43 -2.43
C TYR A 185 20.52 6.50 -3.46
N ILE A 186 19.52 7.15 -4.07
CA ILE A 186 19.72 8.25 -5.02
C ILE A 186 19.95 9.60 -4.28
N LYS A 187 19.63 9.65 -2.97
CA LYS A 187 19.81 10.82 -2.08
C LYS A 187 21.18 10.87 -1.37
N LYS A 188 22.22 10.22 -1.91
CA LYS A 188 23.60 10.39 -1.45
C LYS A 188 24.43 11.11 -2.46
#